data_8ee21ad78c4fb5643c49f26b8a2f13f1
#
_entry.id   8ee21ad78c4fb5643c49f26b8a2f13f1
#
_cell.length_a   1.000
_cell.length_b   1.000
_cell.length_c   1.000
_cell.angle_alpha   90.00
_cell.angle_beta   90.00
_cell.angle_gamma   90.00
#
_symmetry.space_group_name_H-M   'P 1'
#
loop_
_entity.id
_entity.type
_entity.pdbx_description
1 polymer ?
#
loop_
_entity_poly.entity_id
_entity_poly.type
_entity_poly.pdbx_seq_one_letter_code
_entity_poly.pdbx_strand_id
1 'polypeptide(L)'
;EERDAMYADAVGESVRELLPIIDNLKRASQYTDSEKLSEGVAMILKSVPAALEKLGVEEFGKVGEKFDPNLHNAVLHEESAEFGESEIMDVLQTGYRRGDKILRFAMVKVAN
;
A
#
# COMPACT_ATOMS: atom_id res chain seq x y z
N GLU A 1 -21.99 -17.31 -3.15
CA GLU A 1 -21.92 -18.65 -2.56
C GLU A 1 -20.75 -18.81 -1.60
N GLU A 2 -20.89 -19.72 -0.67
CA GLU A 2 -19.84 -19.99 0.32
C GLU A 2 -18.51 -20.39 -0.30
N ARG A 3 -18.55 -21.19 -1.36
CA ARG A 3 -17.35 -21.66 -2.03
C ARG A 3 -16.55 -20.50 -2.63
N ASP A 4 -17.24 -19.58 -3.28
CA ASP A 4 -16.61 -18.41 -3.88
C ASP A 4 -16.04 -17.48 -2.81
N ALA A 5 -16.76 -17.31 -1.69
CA ALA A 5 -16.29 -16.50 -0.57
C ALA A 5 -15.07 -17.13 0.09
N MET A 6 -15.06 -18.45 0.25
CA MET A 6 -13.91 -19.17 0.80
C MET A 6 -12.67 -19.04 -0.09
N TYR A 7 -12.86 -19.16 -1.39
CA TYR A 7 -11.77 -18.99 -2.36
C TYR A 7 -11.22 -17.57 -2.29
N ALA A 8 -12.11 -16.58 -2.26
CA ALA A 8 -11.71 -15.18 -2.18
C ALA A 8 -10.92 -14.88 -0.90
N ASP A 9 -11.33 -15.45 0.22
CA ASP A 9 -10.64 -15.28 1.50
C ASP A 9 -9.27 -15.95 1.48
N ALA A 10 -9.15 -17.13 0.89
CA ALA A 10 -7.88 -17.83 0.78
C ALA A 10 -6.89 -17.05 -0.08
N VAL A 11 -7.37 -16.47 -1.19
CA VAL A 11 -6.52 -15.63 -2.04
C VAL A 11 -6.06 -14.40 -1.26
N GLY A 12 -6.97 -13.75 -0.53
CA GLY A 12 -6.63 -12.57 0.26
C GLY A 12 -5.59 -12.87 1.34
N GLU A 13 -5.73 -14.00 2.03
CA GLU A 13 -4.75 -14.41 3.04
C GLU A 13 -3.39 -14.70 2.44
N SER A 14 -3.37 -15.37 1.29
CA SER A 14 -2.13 -15.68 0.59
C SER A 14 -1.41 -14.39 0.16
N VAL A 15 -2.15 -13.43 -0.38
CA VAL A 15 -1.59 -12.14 -0.77
C VAL A 15 -1.05 -11.40 0.45
N ARG A 16 -1.79 -11.42 1.56
CA ARG A 16 -1.36 -10.74 2.79
C ARG A 16 0.02 -11.22 3.25
N GLU A 17 0.30 -12.50 3.09
CA GLU A 17 1.60 -13.07 3.46
C GLU A 17 2.73 -12.61 2.55
N LEU A 18 2.42 -12.21 1.32
CA LEU A 18 3.41 -11.70 0.36
C LEU A 18 3.69 -10.21 0.54
N LEU A 19 2.82 -9.49 1.22
CA LEU A 19 2.97 -8.03 1.37
C LEU A 19 4.27 -7.61 2.06
N PRO A 20 4.75 -8.30 3.10
CA PRO A 20 6.05 -7.95 3.69
C PRO A 20 7.22 -8.04 2.71
N ILE A 21 7.15 -8.96 1.74
CA ILE A 21 8.18 -9.08 0.71
C ILE A 21 8.19 -7.82 -0.16
N ILE A 22 7.02 -7.36 -0.56
CA ILE A 22 6.88 -6.12 -1.33
C ILE A 22 7.40 -4.92 -0.54
N ASP A 23 7.07 -4.85 0.75
CA ASP A 23 7.56 -3.79 1.62
C ASP A 23 9.08 -3.77 1.71
N ASN A 24 9.69 -4.95 1.80
CA ASN A 24 11.15 -5.08 1.85
C ASN A 24 11.79 -4.63 0.54
N LEU A 25 11.16 -4.94 -0.60
CA LEU A 25 11.63 -4.45 -1.91
C LEU A 25 11.55 -2.94 -2.01
N LYS A 26 10.48 -2.35 -1.52
CA LYS A 26 10.32 -0.89 -1.49
C LYS A 26 11.41 -0.24 -0.65
N ARG A 27 11.71 -0.84 0.49
CA ARG A 27 12.76 -0.34 1.37
C ARG A 27 14.13 -0.44 0.74
N ALA A 28 14.42 -1.57 0.08
CA ALA A 28 15.69 -1.77 -0.60
C ALA A 28 15.89 -0.74 -1.71
N SER A 29 14.82 -0.41 -2.43
CA SER A 29 14.85 0.62 -3.48
C SER A 29 15.20 2.00 -2.92
N GLN A 30 14.73 2.32 -1.72
CA GLN A 30 14.91 3.65 -1.13
C GLN A 30 16.24 3.86 -0.41
N TYR A 31 16.82 2.78 0.13
CA TYR A 31 17.98 2.86 1.02
C TYR A 31 19.24 2.19 0.49
N THR A 32 19.35 2.07 -0.82
CA THR A 32 20.57 1.56 -1.45
C THR A 32 21.39 2.70 -2.04
N ASP A 33 22.71 2.58 -1.93
CA ASP A 33 23.65 3.54 -2.54
C ASP A 33 23.90 3.23 -4.03
N SER A 34 23.44 2.07 -4.50
CA SER A 34 23.63 1.66 -5.89
C SER A 34 22.46 2.12 -6.75
N GLU A 35 22.71 3.01 -7.70
CA GLU A 35 21.70 3.45 -8.66
C GLU A 35 21.16 2.29 -9.50
N LYS A 36 22.06 1.41 -9.95
CA LYS A 36 21.66 0.24 -10.76
C LYS A 36 20.75 -0.69 -10.00
N LEU A 37 21.05 -0.92 -8.73
CA LEU A 37 20.22 -1.78 -7.88
C LEU A 37 18.88 -1.11 -7.63
N SER A 38 18.88 0.18 -7.34
CA SER A 38 17.65 0.95 -7.12
C SER A 38 16.75 0.92 -8.37
N GLU A 39 17.32 1.10 -9.56
CA GLU A 39 16.58 1.04 -10.81
C GLU A 39 16.01 -0.34 -11.07
N GLY A 40 16.81 -1.39 -10.81
CA GLY A 40 16.37 -2.78 -10.98
C GLY A 40 15.21 -3.12 -10.07
N VAL A 41 15.29 -2.75 -8.80
CA VAL A 41 14.22 -2.98 -7.83
C VAL A 41 12.99 -2.17 -8.21
N ALA A 42 13.17 -0.92 -8.64
CA ALA A 42 12.04 -0.07 -9.07
C ALA A 42 11.29 -0.69 -10.25
N MET A 43 12.01 -1.31 -11.19
CA MET A 43 11.37 -2.01 -12.30
C MET A 43 10.55 -3.21 -11.84
N ILE A 44 11.06 -3.96 -10.88
CA ILE A 44 10.32 -5.07 -10.28
C ILE A 44 9.05 -4.54 -9.60
N LEU A 45 9.18 -3.46 -8.84
CA LEU A 45 8.05 -2.87 -8.13
C LEU A 45 6.97 -2.35 -9.06
N LYS A 46 7.35 -1.87 -10.25
CA LYS A 46 6.38 -1.40 -11.25
C LYS A 46 5.46 -2.51 -11.74
N SER A 47 5.90 -3.76 -11.68
CA SER A 47 5.10 -4.90 -12.11
C SER A 47 4.11 -5.36 -11.04
N VAL A 48 4.27 -4.94 -9.79
CA VAL A 48 3.45 -5.39 -8.66
C VAL A 48 1.98 -5.06 -8.82
N PRO A 49 1.57 -3.80 -9.13
CA PRO A 49 0.15 -3.49 -9.25
C PRO A 49 -0.58 -4.32 -10.28
N ALA A 50 0.06 -4.56 -11.44
CA ALA A 50 -0.55 -5.37 -12.50
C ALA A 50 -0.70 -6.83 -12.07
N ALA A 51 0.29 -7.38 -11.38
CA ALA A 51 0.23 -8.74 -10.87
C ALA A 51 -0.87 -8.90 -9.82
N LEU A 52 -0.98 -7.93 -8.91
CA LEU A 52 -2.02 -7.95 -7.88
C LEU A 52 -3.42 -7.76 -8.47
N GLU A 53 -3.54 -6.93 -9.52
CA GLU A 53 -4.81 -6.72 -10.19
C GLU A 53 -5.38 -8.03 -10.76
N LYS A 54 -4.53 -8.91 -11.25
CA LYS A 54 -4.95 -10.23 -11.74
C LYS A 54 -5.55 -11.09 -10.63
N LEU A 55 -5.20 -10.80 -9.38
CA LEU A 55 -5.75 -11.47 -8.21
C LEU A 55 -6.92 -10.70 -7.59
N GLY A 56 -7.33 -9.60 -8.23
CA GLY A 56 -8.40 -8.76 -7.74
C GLY A 56 -7.99 -7.83 -6.62
N VAL A 57 -6.69 -7.63 -6.42
CA VAL A 57 -6.16 -6.81 -5.31
C VAL A 57 -5.74 -5.44 -5.82
N GLU A 58 -6.15 -4.41 -5.11
CA GLU A 58 -5.80 -3.01 -5.40
C GLU A 58 -5.01 -2.40 -4.26
N GLU A 59 -4.03 -1.58 -4.60
CA GLU A 59 -3.31 -0.76 -3.65
C GLU A 59 -4.11 0.50 -3.35
N PHE A 60 -4.05 0.99 -2.14
CA PHE A 60 -4.62 2.28 -1.81
C PHE A 60 -3.76 3.02 -0.76
N GLY A 61 -4.07 4.29 -0.57
CA GLY A 61 -3.31 5.17 0.33
C GLY A 61 -2.14 5.80 -0.41
N LYS A 62 -2.37 6.97 -0.99
CA LYS A 62 -1.34 7.72 -1.73
C LYS A 62 -1.25 9.13 -1.20
N VAL A 63 -0.07 9.71 -1.31
CA VAL A 63 0.15 11.11 -0.96
C VAL A 63 -0.79 12.01 -1.76
N GLY A 64 -1.41 12.96 -1.10
CA GLY A 64 -2.37 13.87 -1.70
C GLY A 64 -3.82 13.45 -1.58
N GLU A 65 -4.08 12.19 -1.22
CA GLU A 65 -5.45 11.74 -0.97
C GLU A 65 -5.94 12.26 0.39
N LYS A 66 -7.25 12.37 0.52
CA LYS A 66 -7.86 12.75 1.78
C LYS A 66 -7.89 11.56 2.74
N PHE A 67 -7.58 11.79 3.99
CA PHE A 67 -7.62 10.76 5.02
C PHE A 67 -9.05 10.22 5.17
N ASP A 68 -9.16 8.89 5.15
CA ASP A 68 -10.42 8.19 5.36
C ASP A 68 -10.18 7.12 6.45
N PRO A 69 -10.82 7.23 7.62
CA PRO A 69 -10.58 6.28 8.71
C PRO A 69 -10.99 4.84 8.40
N ASN A 70 -11.79 4.62 7.35
CA ASN A 70 -12.17 3.28 6.92
C ASN A 70 -11.07 2.59 6.10
N LEU A 71 -10.09 3.34 5.62
CA LEU A 71 -9.02 2.84 4.75
C LEU A 71 -7.64 3.07 5.33
N HIS A 72 -7.49 4.09 6.15
CA HIS A 72 -6.18 4.56 6.60
C HIS A 72 -6.07 4.59 8.12
N ASN A 73 -4.87 4.30 8.62
CA ASN A 73 -4.50 4.56 10.01
C ASN A 73 -3.54 5.74 10.04
N ALA A 74 -3.95 6.81 10.69
CA ALA A 74 -3.10 7.98 10.86
C ALA A 74 -2.16 7.72 12.06
N VAL A 75 -0.93 7.33 11.76
CA VAL A 75 0.06 7.03 12.81
C VAL A 75 0.91 8.24 13.17
N LEU A 76 0.96 9.24 12.27
CA LEU A 76 1.67 10.48 12.49
C LEU A 76 0.84 11.64 12.00
N HIS A 77 1.05 12.81 12.60
CA HIS A 77 0.35 14.04 12.24
C HIS A 77 1.33 15.20 12.27
N GLU A 78 1.29 16.05 11.26
CA GLU A 78 2.19 17.19 11.17
C GLU A 78 1.49 18.36 10.49
N GLU A 79 1.76 19.57 10.97
CA GLU A 79 1.26 20.76 10.31
C GLU A 79 2.10 21.07 9.09
N SER A 80 1.46 21.39 7.97
CA SER A 80 2.14 21.76 6.75
C SER A 80 1.29 22.70 5.90
N ALA A 81 1.93 23.76 5.42
CA ALA A 81 1.29 24.70 4.51
C ALA A 81 1.16 24.16 3.09
N GLU A 82 1.94 23.10 2.76
CA GLU A 82 1.94 22.50 1.44
C GLU A 82 0.75 21.57 1.20
N PHE A 83 0.08 21.14 2.27
CA PHE A 83 -1.03 20.20 2.20
C PHE A 83 -2.30 20.82 2.80
N GLY A 84 -3.43 20.35 2.31
CA GLY A 84 -4.71 20.71 2.85
C GLY A 84 -5.00 20.04 4.19
N GLU A 85 -6.18 20.31 4.73
CA GLU A 85 -6.62 19.71 5.98
C GLU A 85 -6.89 18.21 5.79
N SER A 86 -6.37 17.41 6.70
CA SER A 86 -6.52 15.94 6.68
C SER A 86 -6.04 15.29 5.39
N GLU A 87 -5.06 15.87 4.74
CA GLU A 87 -4.48 15.31 3.53
C GLU A 87 -3.31 14.40 3.88
N ILE A 88 -3.16 13.31 3.17
CA ILE A 88 -2.06 12.37 3.39
C ILE A 88 -0.76 12.99 2.90
N MET A 89 0.19 13.16 3.81
CA MET A 89 1.51 13.73 3.52
C MET A 89 2.52 12.67 3.14
N ASP A 90 2.43 11.49 3.76
CA ASP A 90 3.37 10.40 3.55
C ASP A 90 2.67 9.07 3.82
N VAL A 91 3.14 8.03 3.15
CA VAL A 91 2.61 6.69 3.29
C VAL A 91 3.71 5.80 3.87
N LEU A 92 3.52 5.37 5.11
CA LEU A 92 4.47 4.51 5.82
C LEU A 92 4.26 3.05 5.47
N GLN A 93 3.03 2.67 5.15
CA GLN A 93 2.66 1.33 4.72
C GLN A 93 1.51 1.43 3.74
N THR A 94 1.69 0.88 2.55
CA THR A 94 0.63 0.86 1.53
C THR A 94 -0.51 -0.05 1.98
N GLY A 95 -1.74 0.38 1.77
CA GLY A 95 -2.92 -0.43 2.02
C GLY A 95 -3.27 -1.28 0.81
N TYR A 96 -3.93 -2.39 1.05
CA TYR A 96 -4.37 -3.30 -0.01
C TYR A 96 -5.77 -3.78 0.29
N ARG A 97 -6.58 -3.91 -0.76
CA ARG A 97 -7.93 -4.44 -0.64
C ARG A 97 -8.26 -5.36 -1.80
N ARG A 98 -9.19 -6.26 -1.57
CA ARG A 98 -9.73 -7.13 -2.61
C ARG A 98 -11.24 -6.95 -2.61
N GLY A 99 -11.74 -6.21 -3.59
CA GLY A 99 -13.13 -5.78 -3.59
C GLY A 99 -13.42 -4.92 -2.36
N ASP A 100 -14.41 -5.30 -1.59
CA ASP A 100 -14.80 -4.58 -0.37
C ASP A 100 -14.01 -5.02 0.86
N LYS A 101 -13.18 -6.04 0.72
CA LYS A 101 -12.42 -6.57 1.85
C LYS A 101 -11.05 -5.90 1.94
N ILE A 102 -10.79 -5.28 3.08
CA ILE A 102 -9.49 -4.68 3.36
C ILE A 102 -8.53 -5.78 3.82
N LEU A 103 -7.44 -5.99 3.07
CA LEU A 103 -6.42 -6.96 3.46
C LEU A 103 -5.50 -6.37 4.51
N ARG A 104 -5.17 -5.09 4.38
CA ARG A 104 -4.49 -4.32 5.42
C ARG A 104 -4.71 -2.84 5.17
N PHE A 105 -4.77 -2.07 6.24
CA PHE A 105 -4.94 -0.63 6.17
C PHE A 105 -3.63 0.05 5.77
N ALA A 106 -3.75 1.20 5.13
CA ALA A 106 -2.58 2.04 4.88
C ALA A 106 -2.21 2.76 6.17
N MET A 107 -0.92 2.80 6.49
CA MET A 107 -0.42 3.62 7.58
C MET A 107 0.11 4.90 7.00
N VAL A 108 -0.41 6.02 7.45
CA VAL A 108 -0.15 7.31 6.82
C VAL A 108 0.21 8.38 7.84
N LYS A 109 0.87 9.42 7.33
CA LYS A 109 1.09 10.66 8.04
C LYS A 109 0.13 11.67 7.44
N VAL A 110 -0.66 12.30 8.27
CA VAL A 110 -1.66 13.27 7.82
C VAL A 110 -1.25 14.69 8.14
N ALA A 111 -1.68 15.61 7.30
CA ALA A 111 -1.43 17.04 7.46
C ALA A 111 -2.59 17.69 8.19
N ASN A 112 -2.24 18.64 9.02
CA ASN A 112 -3.18 19.60 9.64
C ASN A 112 -4.36 18.89 10.36
#